data_77229c475449593030adaf4c183a3f75
#
_entry.id   77229c475449593030adaf4c183a3f75
#
_cell.length_a   1.000
_cell.length_b   1.000
_cell.length_c   1.000
_cell.angle_alpha   90.00
_cell.angle_beta   90.00
_cell.angle_gamma   90.00
#
_symmetry.space_group_name_H-M   'P 1'
#
loop_
_entity.id
_entity.type
_entity.pdbx_description
1 polymer ?
#
loop_
_entity_poly.entity_id
_entity_poly.type
_entity_poly.pdbx_seq_one_letter_code
_entity_poly.pdbx_strand_id
1 'polypeptide(L)'
;MTIDNVHTYLFKQGLWRTDGEYFDENGKSYPVEGESRITHRNAMWFNENQMRIFGNENITFSNDYEIIPFPEGRDFTLWTSSNNALGKLTGKFVRVGDTILSLFRSEDSEYTGTEYLLRISSISYRNWGALFHSNDKLSSWMIRLNWV
;
A
#
# COMPACT_ATOMS: atom_id res chain seq x y z
N MET A 1 20.97 -3.78 19.91
CA MET A 1 19.54 -3.57 20.26
C MET A 1 18.68 -4.05 19.10
N THR A 2 17.73 -4.92 19.35
CA THR A 2 16.76 -5.35 18.34
C THR A 2 15.61 -4.37 18.29
N ILE A 3 15.09 -4.13 17.07
CA ILE A 3 13.89 -3.33 16.89
C ILE A 3 12.69 -4.24 17.07
N ASP A 4 11.86 -3.96 18.09
CA ASP A 4 10.65 -4.71 18.34
C ASP A 4 9.64 -4.45 17.22
N ASN A 5 9.14 -5.53 16.64
CA ASN A 5 8.13 -5.44 15.59
C ASN A 5 6.74 -5.71 16.19
N VAL A 6 5.86 -4.72 16.09
CA VAL A 6 4.46 -4.84 16.50
C VAL A 6 3.54 -5.09 15.30
N HIS A 7 4.07 -5.02 14.08
CA HIS A 7 3.25 -5.07 12.88
C HIS A 7 2.85 -6.49 12.50
N THR A 8 1.64 -6.62 12.02
CA THR A 8 1.08 -7.85 11.46
C THR A 8 0.90 -7.73 9.95
N TYR A 9 0.38 -6.60 9.46
CA TYR A 9 0.25 -6.36 8.03
C TYR A 9 1.63 -6.38 7.37
N LEU A 10 1.77 -7.05 6.26
CA LEU A 10 3.00 -7.40 5.55
C LEU A 10 3.84 -8.48 6.25
N PHE A 11 3.91 -8.47 7.57
CA PHE A 11 4.79 -9.33 8.35
C PHE A 11 4.23 -10.73 8.57
N LYS A 12 2.93 -10.91 8.37
CA LYS A 12 2.25 -12.21 8.47
C LYS A 12 1.47 -12.50 7.21
N GLN A 13 1.47 -13.74 6.78
CA GLN A 13 0.65 -14.19 5.66
C GLN A 13 -0.83 -14.09 6.03
N GLY A 14 -1.65 -13.73 5.06
CA GLY A 14 -3.09 -13.70 5.24
C GLY A 14 -3.79 -12.78 4.26
N LEU A 15 -5.11 -12.77 4.39
CA LEU A 15 -5.99 -11.96 3.57
C LEU A 15 -6.55 -10.81 4.41
N TRP A 16 -6.49 -9.62 3.84
CA TRP A 16 -7.07 -8.41 4.41
C TRP A 16 -8.15 -7.88 3.49
N ARG A 17 -9.29 -7.53 4.04
CA ARG A 17 -10.33 -6.79 3.32
C ARG A 17 -10.12 -5.32 3.48
N THR A 18 -10.35 -4.59 2.40
CA THR A 18 -10.15 -3.14 2.37
C THR A 18 -11.43 -2.45 1.94
N ASP A 19 -11.72 -1.32 2.57
CA ASP A 19 -12.79 -0.43 2.16
C ASP A 19 -12.43 1.00 2.54
N GLY A 20 -13.08 1.96 1.91
CA GLY A 20 -12.85 3.36 2.22
C GLY A 20 -13.26 4.28 1.09
N GLU A 21 -12.47 5.32 0.90
CA GLU A 21 -12.76 6.37 -0.07
C GLU A 21 -11.53 6.67 -0.93
N TYR A 22 -11.79 6.87 -2.21
CA TYR A 22 -10.82 7.34 -3.20
C TYR A 22 -11.24 8.76 -3.60
N PHE A 23 -10.26 9.66 -3.71
CA PHE A 23 -10.48 11.05 -4.11
C PHE A 23 -9.74 11.29 -5.43
N ASP A 24 -10.45 11.86 -6.41
CA ASP A 24 -9.87 12.20 -7.71
C ASP A 24 -9.03 13.50 -7.65
N GLU A 25 -8.58 13.98 -8.80
CA GLU A 25 -7.78 15.20 -8.91
C GLU A 25 -8.49 16.46 -8.41
N ASN A 26 -9.82 16.44 -8.37
CA ASN A 26 -10.65 17.55 -7.90
C ASN A 26 -11.11 17.37 -6.44
N GLY A 27 -10.70 16.29 -5.79
CA GLY A 27 -11.10 15.98 -4.43
C GLY A 27 -12.49 15.37 -4.32
N LYS A 28 -13.11 14.96 -5.42
CA LYS A 28 -14.38 14.25 -5.42
C LYS A 28 -14.15 12.83 -4.91
N SER A 29 -15.01 12.39 -3.97
CA SER A 29 -14.87 11.08 -3.35
C SER A 29 -15.71 10.01 -4.04
N TYR A 30 -15.17 8.78 -4.02
CA TYR A 30 -15.83 7.58 -4.53
C TYR A 30 -15.59 6.45 -3.53
N PRO A 31 -16.62 5.62 -3.24
CA PRO A 31 -16.39 4.46 -2.38
C PRO A 31 -15.48 3.46 -3.06
N VAL A 32 -14.67 2.77 -2.26
CA VAL A 32 -13.78 1.71 -2.74
C VAL A 32 -13.88 0.49 -1.85
N GLU A 33 -13.68 -0.67 -2.45
CA GLU A 33 -13.56 -1.96 -1.78
C GLU A 33 -12.44 -2.76 -2.43
N GLY A 34 -11.79 -3.60 -1.68
CA GLY A 34 -10.76 -4.44 -2.23
C GLY A 34 -10.24 -5.47 -1.24
N GLU A 35 -9.14 -6.07 -1.60
CA GLU A 35 -8.43 -7.02 -0.76
C GLU A 35 -6.93 -6.93 -0.98
N SER A 36 -6.19 -7.33 0.05
CA SER A 36 -4.74 -7.43 0.04
C SER A 36 -4.35 -8.80 0.58
N ARG A 37 -3.71 -9.62 -0.25
CA ARG A 37 -3.24 -10.95 0.13
C ARG A 37 -1.74 -10.93 0.30
N ILE A 38 -1.28 -11.25 1.50
CA ILE A 38 0.15 -11.31 1.82
C ILE A 38 0.59 -12.77 1.82
N THR A 39 1.65 -13.07 1.09
CA THR A 39 2.25 -14.40 0.99
C THR A 39 3.76 -14.28 1.21
N HIS A 40 4.34 -15.21 1.96
CA HIS A 40 5.79 -15.28 2.18
C HIS A 40 6.32 -16.57 1.56
N ARG A 41 7.23 -16.46 0.60
CA ARG A 41 7.85 -17.64 -0.05
C ARG A 41 9.18 -17.26 -0.69
N ASN A 42 10.09 -18.22 -0.75
CA ASN A 42 11.37 -18.05 -1.43
C ASN A 42 12.16 -16.82 -0.94
N ALA A 43 12.13 -16.58 0.37
CA ALA A 43 12.78 -15.43 1.00
C ALA A 43 12.29 -14.07 0.47
N MET A 44 11.05 -14.01 -0.03
CA MET A 44 10.41 -12.80 -0.54
C MET A 44 8.99 -12.71 -0.01
N TRP A 45 8.51 -11.50 0.22
CA TRP A 45 7.11 -11.25 0.55
C TRP A 45 6.38 -10.71 -0.67
N PHE A 46 5.15 -11.19 -0.86
CA PHE A 46 4.29 -10.78 -1.95
C PHE A 46 3.02 -10.15 -1.40
N ASN A 47 2.54 -9.12 -2.06
CA ASN A 47 1.23 -8.52 -1.77
C ASN A 47 0.46 -8.41 -3.08
N GLU A 48 -0.59 -9.22 -3.21
CA GLU A 48 -1.54 -9.11 -4.31
C GLU A 48 -2.68 -8.21 -3.85
N ASN A 49 -2.71 -6.99 -4.36
CA ASN A 49 -3.64 -5.96 -3.94
C ASN A 49 -4.60 -5.62 -5.08
N GLN A 50 -5.89 -5.64 -4.79
CA GLN A 50 -6.91 -5.17 -5.72
C GLN A 50 -7.80 -4.14 -5.05
N MET A 51 -8.18 -3.13 -5.81
CA MET A 51 -9.07 -2.07 -5.34
C MET A 51 -10.07 -1.73 -6.42
N ARG A 52 -11.33 -1.80 -6.08
CA ARG A 52 -12.46 -1.48 -6.96
C ARG A 52 -13.04 -0.14 -6.53
N ILE A 53 -13.04 0.81 -7.46
CA ILE A 53 -13.60 2.15 -7.26
C ILE A 53 -14.96 2.19 -7.92
N PHE A 54 -15.98 2.56 -7.15
CA PHE A 54 -17.36 2.63 -7.60
C PHE A 54 -17.73 4.07 -7.92
N GLY A 55 -17.84 4.38 -9.20
CA GLY A 55 -18.17 5.71 -9.71
C GLY A 55 -19.11 5.63 -10.91
N ASN A 56 -19.07 6.62 -11.79
CA ASN A 56 -19.81 6.60 -13.05
C ASN A 56 -19.39 5.41 -13.91
N GLU A 57 -18.09 5.08 -13.87
CA GLU A 57 -17.52 3.85 -14.38
C GLU A 57 -16.83 3.14 -13.23
N ASN A 58 -17.01 1.82 -13.12
CA ASN A 58 -16.30 1.04 -12.13
C ASN A 58 -14.90 0.74 -12.63
N ILE A 59 -13.90 1.09 -11.83
CA ILE A 59 -12.49 0.92 -12.16
C ILE A 59 -11.86 -0.03 -11.16
N THR A 60 -11.07 -0.98 -11.64
CA THR A 60 -10.29 -1.88 -10.78
C THR A 60 -8.82 -1.58 -10.96
N PHE A 61 -8.16 -1.25 -9.84
CA PHE A 61 -6.70 -1.18 -9.77
C PHE A 61 -6.17 -2.46 -9.17
N SER A 62 -5.13 -3.01 -9.80
CA SER A 62 -4.38 -4.13 -9.26
C SER A 62 -2.92 -3.72 -9.11
N ASN A 63 -2.31 -4.15 -8.02
CA ASN A 63 -0.92 -3.84 -7.72
C ASN A 63 -0.28 -5.05 -7.05
N ASP A 64 0.63 -5.70 -7.77
CA ASP A 64 1.31 -6.91 -7.31
C ASP A 64 2.72 -6.52 -6.84
N TYR A 65 2.92 -6.61 -5.52
CA TYR A 65 4.18 -6.22 -4.87
C TYR A 65 5.10 -7.40 -4.68
N GLU A 66 6.39 -7.15 -4.88
CA GLU A 66 7.48 -7.99 -4.40
C GLU A 66 8.27 -7.17 -3.38
N ILE A 67 8.29 -7.64 -2.14
CA ILE A 67 8.87 -6.92 -1.01
C ILE A 67 10.04 -7.73 -0.47
N ILE A 68 11.20 -7.10 -0.38
CA ILE A 68 12.33 -7.71 0.34
C ILE A 68 11.95 -7.72 1.82
N PRO A 69 11.99 -8.87 2.51
CA PRO A 69 11.68 -8.88 3.93
C PRO A 69 12.55 -7.89 4.69
N PHE A 70 11.98 -7.25 5.71
CA PHE A 70 12.78 -6.34 6.52
C PHE A 70 13.98 -7.09 7.09
N PRO A 71 15.21 -6.65 6.81
CA PRO A 71 16.39 -7.28 7.40
C PRO A 71 16.33 -7.20 8.93
N GLU A 72 16.83 -8.23 9.60
CA GLU A 72 16.85 -8.25 11.06
C GLU A 72 17.55 -7.01 11.63
N GLY A 73 16.90 -6.35 12.60
CA GLY A 73 17.42 -5.14 13.21
C GLY A 73 17.31 -3.88 12.36
N ARG A 74 16.64 -3.95 11.19
CA ARG A 74 16.45 -2.81 10.31
C ARG A 74 15.00 -2.36 10.31
N ASP A 75 14.79 -1.07 10.14
CA ASP A 75 13.47 -0.44 10.13
C ASP A 75 12.97 -0.09 8.72
N PHE A 76 13.72 -0.46 7.67
CA PHE A 76 13.30 -0.17 6.30
C PHE A 76 13.63 -1.33 5.35
N THR A 77 12.91 -1.36 4.23
CA THR A 77 13.16 -2.28 3.14
C THR A 77 12.72 -1.69 1.81
N LEU A 78 13.05 -2.37 0.73
CA LEU A 78 12.70 -1.96 -0.63
C LEU A 78 11.64 -2.88 -1.20
N TRP A 79 10.85 -2.36 -2.12
CA TRP A 79 9.85 -3.13 -2.85
C TRP A 79 9.73 -2.67 -4.29
N THR A 80 9.24 -3.56 -5.14
CA THR A 80 8.80 -3.23 -6.49
C THR A 80 7.38 -3.73 -6.68
N SER A 81 6.65 -3.14 -7.61
CA SER A 81 5.31 -3.63 -7.94
C SER A 81 5.00 -3.47 -9.42
N SER A 82 4.00 -4.22 -9.86
CA SER A 82 3.37 -4.06 -11.17
C SER A 82 1.96 -3.55 -10.96
N ASN A 83 1.67 -2.38 -11.50
CA ASN A 83 0.39 -1.72 -11.39
C ASN A 83 -0.27 -1.68 -12.77
N ASN A 84 -1.54 -2.07 -12.86
CA ASN A 84 -2.24 -2.14 -14.15
C ASN A 84 -2.47 -0.77 -14.82
N ALA A 85 -2.37 0.32 -14.07
CA ALA A 85 -2.54 1.68 -14.59
C ALA A 85 -1.21 2.41 -14.77
N LEU A 86 -0.26 2.23 -13.84
CA LEU A 86 0.98 3.02 -13.78
C LEU A 86 2.22 2.24 -14.25
N GLY A 87 2.08 0.95 -14.53
CA GLY A 87 3.19 0.10 -14.87
C GLY A 87 4.02 -0.29 -13.65
N LYS A 88 5.34 -0.32 -13.80
CA LYS A 88 6.25 -0.70 -12.75
C LYS A 88 6.49 0.45 -11.77
N LEU A 89 6.36 0.14 -10.48
CA LEU A 89 6.67 1.05 -9.40
C LEU A 89 7.82 0.51 -8.57
N THR A 90 8.60 1.41 -7.99
CA THR A 90 9.63 1.09 -7.00
C THR A 90 9.40 1.94 -5.76
N GLY A 91 9.64 1.37 -4.60
CA GLY A 91 9.38 2.07 -3.36
C GLY A 91 10.15 1.55 -2.17
N LYS A 92 9.87 2.17 -1.04
CA LYS A 92 10.49 1.88 0.25
C LYS A 92 9.41 1.79 1.31
N PHE A 93 9.60 0.88 2.27
CA PHE A 93 8.83 0.86 3.50
C PHE A 93 9.74 1.19 4.67
N VAL A 94 9.27 2.06 5.56
CA VAL A 94 9.98 2.42 6.79
C VAL A 94 9.03 2.23 7.96
N ARG A 95 9.46 1.46 8.96
CA ARG A 95 8.71 1.31 10.21
C ARG A 95 9.03 2.46 11.14
N VAL A 96 8.00 3.16 11.61
CA VAL A 96 8.13 4.21 12.62
C VAL A 96 7.04 3.95 13.67
N GLY A 97 7.38 3.19 14.72
CA GLY A 97 6.41 2.81 15.73
C GLY A 97 5.24 2.02 15.14
N ASP A 98 4.02 2.49 15.38
CA ASP A 98 2.79 1.88 14.86
C ASP A 98 2.54 2.19 13.38
N THR A 99 3.43 2.89 12.71
CA THR A 99 3.25 3.34 11.33
C THR A 99 4.25 2.65 10.41
N ILE A 100 3.81 2.30 9.22
CA ILE A 100 4.65 1.92 8.09
C ILE A 100 4.50 3.02 7.04
N LEU A 101 5.58 3.72 6.74
CA LEU A 101 5.61 4.76 5.71
C LEU A 101 6.05 4.15 4.39
N SER A 102 5.48 4.63 3.29
CA SER A 102 5.88 4.22 1.94
C SER A 102 6.06 5.44 1.06
N LEU A 103 7.18 5.45 0.35
CA LEU A 103 7.47 6.41 -0.71
C LEU A 103 7.71 5.62 -1.99
N PHE A 104 7.12 6.03 -3.09
CA PHE A 104 7.26 5.28 -4.33
C PHE A 104 7.26 6.20 -5.55
N ARG A 105 7.72 5.65 -6.66
CA ARG A 105 7.74 6.33 -7.97
C ARG A 105 7.57 5.30 -9.08
N SER A 106 7.07 5.79 -10.24
CA SER A 106 7.07 5.01 -11.46
C SER A 106 8.49 4.91 -12.04
N GLU A 107 8.68 3.99 -12.99
CA GLU A 107 9.99 3.73 -13.62
C GLU A 107 10.57 4.98 -14.31
N ASP A 108 9.72 5.77 -14.96
CA ASP A 108 10.10 7.03 -15.60
C ASP A 108 10.15 8.22 -14.64
N SER A 109 9.82 8.01 -13.36
CA SER A 109 9.74 9.03 -12.31
C SER A 109 8.70 10.13 -12.54
N GLU A 110 7.79 9.95 -13.50
CA GLU A 110 6.72 10.92 -13.74
C GLU A 110 5.65 10.87 -12.66
N TYR A 111 5.40 9.66 -12.12
CA TYR A 111 4.45 9.46 -11.02
C TYR A 111 5.21 9.23 -9.73
N THR A 112 4.82 9.94 -8.70
CA THR A 112 5.36 9.77 -7.35
C THR A 112 4.22 9.66 -6.37
N GLY A 113 4.43 8.94 -5.29
CA GLY A 113 3.42 8.79 -4.28
C GLY A 113 4.00 8.56 -2.91
N THR A 114 3.14 8.78 -1.95
CA THR A 114 3.43 8.51 -0.55
C THR A 114 2.18 7.91 0.09
N GLU A 115 2.39 7.01 1.01
CA GLU A 115 1.31 6.48 1.83
C GLU A 115 1.83 6.08 3.19
N TYR A 116 0.94 5.93 4.13
CA TYR A 116 1.26 5.34 5.41
C TYR A 116 0.15 4.43 5.88
N LEU A 117 0.57 3.46 6.67
CA LEU A 117 -0.27 2.44 7.26
C LEU A 117 -0.16 2.58 8.77
N LEU A 118 -1.25 2.90 9.43
CA LEU A 118 -1.31 3.01 10.88
C LEU A 118 -1.92 1.75 11.47
N ARG A 119 -1.19 1.07 12.34
CA ARG A 119 -1.69 -0.06 13.08
C ARG A 119 -2.67 0.42 14.15
N ILE A 120 -3.92 -0.04 14.04
CA ILE A 120 -4.94 0.19 15.07
C ILE A 120 -4.93 -0.97 16.07
N SER A 121 -4.79 -2.19 15.55
CA SER A 121 -4.68 -3.42 16.33
C SER A 121 -3.95 -4.47 15.51
N SER A 122 -3.77 -5.67 16.05
CA SER A 122 -3.17 -6.78 15.30
C SER A 122 -3.99 -7.20 14.08
N ILE A 123 -5.26 -6.81 13.99
CA ILE A 123 -6.18 -7.21 12.92
C ILE A 123 -6.77 -6.02 12.16
N SER A 124 -6.33 -4.80 12.42
CA SER A 124 -6.90 -3.61 11.80
C SER A 124 -5.83 -2.54 11.57
N TYR A 125 -5.81 -2.01 10.35
CA TYR A 125 -4.94 -0.91 9.94
C TYR A 125 -5.75 0.17 9.23
N ARG A 126 -5.20 1.37 9.20
CA ARG A 126 -5.65 2.48 8.36
C ARG A 126 -4.56 2.84 7.38
N ASN A 127 -4.95 3.11 6.14
CA ASN A 127 -4.03 3.50 5.08
C ASN A 127 -4.47 4.83 4.49
N TRP A 128 -3.56 5.77 4.40
CA TRP A 128 -3.75 7.05 3.73
C TRP A 128 -2.65 7.22 2.71
N GLY A 129 -2.98 7.81 1.57
CA GLY A 129 -1.96 8.08 0.57
C GLY A 129 -2.37 9.11 -0.44
N ALA A 130 -1.40 9.49 -1.27
CA ALA A 130 -1.60 10.40 -2.38
C ALA A 130 -0.66 10.07 -3.52
N LEU A 131 -1.14 10.27 -4.74
CA LEU A 131 -0.42 10.05 -5.98
C LEU A 131 -0.33 11.37 -6.73
N PHE A 132 0.87 11.65 -7.24
CA PHE A 132 1.15 12.87 -7.99
C PHE A 132 1.73 12.54 -9.36
N HIS A 133 1.38 13.36 -10.34
CA HIS A 133 2.05 13.44 -11.63
C HIS A 133 2.77 14.78 -11.68
N SER A 134 4.10 14.76 -11.64
CA SER A 134 4.90 15.95 -11.38
C SER A 134 4.41 16.68 -10.13
N ASN A 135 3.97 17.91 -10.23
CA ASN A 135 3.48 18.70 -9.09
C ASN A 135 1.96 18.64 -8.90
N ASP A 136 1.26 17.90 -9.77
CA ASP A 136 -0.19 17.84 -9.75
C ASP A 136 -0.69 16.61 -9.01
N LYS A 137 -1.57 16.82 -8.05
CA LYS A 137 -2.23 15.72 -7.36
C LYS A 137 -3.18 15.02 -8.33
N LEU A 138 -3.01 13.70 -8.51
CA LEU A 138 -3.91 12.86 -9.30
C LEU A 138 -5.01 12.24 -8.45
N SER A 139 -4.63 11.69 -7.31
CA SER A 139 -5.57 10.98 -6.44
C SER A 139 -5.05 10.92 -5.02
N SER A 140 -5.97 10.62 -4.11
CA SER A 140 -5.65 10.32 -2.72
C SER A 140 -6.67 9.30 -2.20
N TRP A 141 -6.38 8.69 -1.06
CA TRP A 141 -7.25 7.65 -0.52
C TRP A 141 -7.17 7.58 0.99
N MET A 142 -8.27 7.10 1.58
CA MET A 142 -8.40 6.72 2.98
C MET A 142 -9.00 5.33 3.01
N ILE A 143 -8.26 4.35 3.48
CA ILE A 143 -8.62 2.92 3.41
C ILE A 143 -8.53 2.30 4.79
N ARG A 144 -9.52 1.49 5.12
CA ARG A 144 -9.48 0.60 6.28
C ARG A 144 -9.10 -0.79 5.80
N LEU A 145 -8.19 -1.44 6.52
CA LEU A 145 -7.79 -2.81 6.28
C LEU A 145 -8.17 -3.64 7.51
N ASN A 146 -8.88 -4.73 7.29
CA ASN A 146 -9.29 -5.62 8.35
C ASN A 146 -8.92 -7.06 7.99
N TRP A 147 -8.29 -7.76 8.92
CA TRP A 147 -7.95 -9.17 8.78
C TRP A 147 -9.22 -10.00 8.58
N VAL A 148 -9.16 -10.95 7.67
CA VAL A 148 -10.28 -11.87 7.39
C VAL A 148 -10.18 -13.12 8.24
#